data_033e1c0a01725a6bd4269fe4ca1363f3
#
_entry.id   033e1c0a01725a6bd4269fe4ca1363f3
#
_cell.length_a   1.000
_cell.length_b   1.000
_cell.length_c   1.000
_cell.angle_alpha   90.00
_cell.angle_beta   90.00
_cell.angle_gamma   90.00
#
_symmetry.space_group_name_H-M   'P 1'
#
loop_
_entity.id
_entity.type
_entity.pdbx_description
1 polymer ?
#
loop_
_entity_poly.entity_id
_entity_poly.type
_entity_poly.pdbx_seq_one_letter_code
_entity_poly.pdbx_strand_id
1 'polypeptide(L)'
;MKKIYICRDDRTEMLSAIYDAWKENRNKEVGIGLLGKTQQQLFCEYAEVVSSEKKAQAVERLIRDHMGEQTYEDISYALLCEDAMKAEAILHVMQAARQVKPSKRIMDFLGNPSVAKVFEMKRRVSNEAHYFIEFVRFRELENGVLFSEIEPKNRVLTCIAEHFADRFPMENWVIYDNTHQEFLVHPAGKHWVLVQGEVPECCLLYTSPSPRDRQK
;
A
#
# COMPACT_ATOMS: atom_id res chain seq x y z
N MET A 1 -23.00 -17.26 13.13
CA MET A 1 -22.40 -17.45 11.80
C MET A 1 -21.47 -16.27 11.58
N LYS A 2 -20.19 -16.50 11.25
CA LYS A 2 -19.18 -15.45 11.01
C LYS A 2 -19.54 -14.71 9.71
N LYS A 3 -19.45 -13.38 9.70
CA LYS A 3 -19.66 -12.58 8.51
C LYS A 3 -18.33 -12.06 7.98
N ILE A 4 -18.03 -12.31 6.72
CA ILE A 4 -16.78 -11.92 6.05
C ILE A 4 -17.10 -10.85 5.01
N TYR A 5 -16.48 -9.67 5.18
CA TYR A 5 -16.55 -8.57 4.24
C TYR A 5 -15.49 -8.74 3.17
N ILE A 6 -15.91 -8.85 1.89
CA ILE A 6 -14.99 -9.02 0.76
C ILE A 6 -14.77 -7.66 0.11
N CYS A 7 -13.50 -7.29 -0.04
CA CYS A 7 -13.07 -6.05 -0.69
C CYS A 7 -11.94 -6.31 -1.68
N ARG A 8 -11.76 -5.42 -2.64
CA ARG A 8 -10.60 -5.40 -3.53
C ARG A 8 -9.35 -4.95 -2.77
N ASP A 9 -8.18 -5.21 -3.34
CA ASP A 9 -6.89 -4.74 -2.84
C ASP A 9 -6.68 -3.26 -3.19
N ASP A 10 -7.58 -2.43 -2.68
CA ASP A 10 -7.62 -0.97 -2.80
C ASP A 10 -7.75 -0.34 -1.42
N ARG A 11 -7.01 0.75 -1.17
CA ARG A 11 -6.96 1.40 0.15
C ARG A 11 -8.34 1.82 0.64
N THR A 12 -9.11 2.51 -0.19
CA THR A 12 -10.42 3.06 0.18
C THR A 12 -11.41 1.92 0.45
N GLU A 13 -11.35 0.85 -0.35
CA GLU A 13 -12.24 -0.29 -0.20
C GLU A 13 -11.89 -1.12 1.04
N MET A 14 -10.59 -1.37 1.30
CA MET A 14 -10.14 -2.05 2.53
C MET A 14 -10.53 -1.27 3.79
N LEU A 15 -10.34 0.04 3.82
CA LEU A 15 -10.76 0.87 4.95
C LEU A 15 -12.30 0.92 5.08
N SER A 16 -13.04 0.87 3.98
CA SER A 16 -14.51 0.75 4.01
C SER A 16 -14.95 -0.59 4.59
N ALA A 17 -14.26 -1.68 4.26
CA ALA A 17 -14.48 -3.01 4.85
C ALA A 17 -14.24 -3.00 6.36
N ILE A 18 -13.14 -2.38 6.79
CA ILE A 18 -12.81 -2.21 8.21
C ILE A 18 -13.90 -1.41 8.93
N TYR A 19 -14.43 -0.35 8.31
CA TYR A 19 -15.53 0.43 8.89
C TYR A 19 -16.78 -0.42 9.11
N ASP A 20 -17.21 -1.17 8.10
CA ASP A 20 -18.42 -1.99 8.18
C ASP A 20 -18.24 -3.14 9.18
N ALA A 21 -17.11 -3.82 9.16
CA ALA A 21 -16.76 -4.86 10.13
C ALA A 21 -16.68 -4.31 11.57
N TRP A 22 -16.06 -3.14 11.77
CA TRP A 22 -15.98 -2.48 13.08
C TRP A 22 -17.33 -2.14 13.66
N LYS A 23 -18.25 -1.66 12.83
CA LYS A 23 -19.61 -1.31 13.25
C LYS A 23 -20.43 -2.54 13.64
N GLU A 24 -20.29 -3.65 12.91
CA GLU A 24 -21.06 -4.88 13.16
C GLU A 24 -20.45 -5.78 14.26
N ASN A 25 -19.16 -5.69 14.50
CA ASN A 25 -18.42 -6.52 15.47
C ASN A 25 -18.94 -6.47 16.92
N ARG A 26 -19.86 -5.53 17.26
CA ARG A 26 -20.48 -5.49 18.58
C ARG A 26 -21.42 -6.67 18.84
N ASN A 27 -21.95 -7.28 17.78
CA ASN A 27 -23.03 -8.27 17.86
C ASN A 27 -22.72 -9.59 17.16
N LYS A 28 -21.68 -9.66 16.32
CA LYS A 28 -21.34 -10.84 15.52
C LYS A 28 -19.83 -10.98 15.36
N GLU A 29 -19.38 -12.20 15.17
CA GLU A 29 -18.03 -12.49 14.72
C GLU A 29 -17.87 -12.05 13.26
N VAL A 30 -16.90 -11.18 13.00
CA VAL A 30 -16.64 -10.59 11.68
C VAL A 30 -15.22 -10.88 11.20
N GLY A 31 -15.03 -10.90 9.90
CA GLY A 31 -13.73 -11.01 9.25
C GLY A 31 -13.68 -10.14 7.99
N ILE A 32 -12.51 -9.98 7.42
CA ILE A 32 -12.30 -9.26 6.16
C ILE A 32 -11.45 -10.15 5.25
N GLY A 33 -11.86 -10.26 3.99
CA GLY A 33 -11.13 -10.99 2.96
C GLY A 33 -10.88 -10.15 1.73
N LEU A 34 -9.74 -10.37 1.07
CA LEU A 34 -9.44 -9.75 -0.22
C LEU A 34 -10.00 -10.59 -1.37
N LEU A 35 -10.65 -9.94 -2.32
CA LEU A 35 -11.23 -10.57 -3.51
C LEU A 35 -10.13 -11.30 -4.29
N GLY A 36 -10.40 -12.55 -4.64
CA GLY A 36 -9.45 -13.42 -5.37
C GLY A 36 -8.30 -13.99 -4.53
N LYS A 37 -8.06 -13.50 -3.29
CA LYS A 37 -6.99 -13.99 -2.40
C LYS A 37 -7.52 -14.75 -1.17
N THR A 38 -8.81 -14.64 -0.88
CA THR A 38 -9.41 -15.25 0.30
C THR A 38 -10.03 -16.60 -0.05
N GLN A 39 -9.64 -17.66 0.68
CA GLN A 39 -10.28 -18.98 0.56
C GLN A 39 -11.67 -18.97 1.19
N GLN A 40 -12.63 -19.62 0.52
CA GLN A 40 -13.96 -19.77 1.07
C GLN A 40 -13.96 -20.66 2.32
N GLN A 41 -14.60 -20.16 3.37
CA GLN A 41 -14.78 -20.86 4.64
C GLN A 41 -16.23 -21.36 4.75
N LEU A 42 -16.42 -22.57 5.29
CA LEU A 42 -17.75 -23.11 5.54
C LEU A 42 -18.43 -22.34 6.69
N PHE A 43 -19.75 -22.28 6.63
CA PHE A 43 -20.60 -21.61 7.63
C PHE A 43 -20.33 -20.12 7.84
N CYS A 44 -19.86 -19.44 6.79
CA CYS A 44 -19.68 -17.99 6.77
C CYS A 44 -20.69 -17.32 5.81
N GLU A 45 -21.10 -16.12 6.16
CA GLU A 45 -21.85 -15.20 5.29
C GLU A 45 -20.85 -14.26 4.63
N TYR A 46 -20.93 -14.10 3.32
CA TYR A 46 -20.05 -13.20 2.57
C TYR A 46 -20.82 -11.95 2.14
N ALA A 47 -20.26 -10.78 2.39
CA ALA A 47 -20.85 -9.51 1.99
C ALA A 47 -19.82 -8.70 1.19
N GLU A 48 -20.19 -8.25 0.02
CA GLU A 48 -19.38 -7.33 -0.78
C GLU A 48 -19.40 -5.93 -0.16
N VAL A 49 -18.25 -5.27 -0.17
CA VAL A 49 -18.09 -3.92 0.37
C VAL A 49 -18.29 -2.89 -0.72
N VAL A 50 -19.07 -1.87 -0.42
CA VAL A 50 -19.17 -0.69 -1.27
C VAL A 50 -18.11 0.32 -0.85
N SER A 51 -17.19 0.64 -1.77
CA SER A 51 -16.14 1.64 -1.58
C SER A 51 -16.73 3.00 -1.21
N SER A 52 -16.20 3.64 -0.18
CA SER A 52 -16.69 4.94 0.30
C SER A 52 -15.57 5.74 0.99
N GLU A 53 -15.21 6.87 0.38
CA GLU A 53 -14.26 7.82 0.96
C GLU A 53 -14.65 8.26 2.37
N LYS A 54 -15.94 8.47 2.63
CA LYS A 54 -16.43 8.87 3.97
C LYS A 54 -16.15 7.80 5.02
N LYS A 55 -16.31 6.51 4.67
CA LYS A 55 -16.01 5.40 5.57
C LYS A 55 -14.50 5.29 5.80
N ALA A 56 -13.70 5.38 4.73
CA ALA A 56 -12.25 5.34 4.82
C ALA A 56 -11.71 6.45 5.72
N GLN A 57 -12.09 7.70 5.48
CA GLN A 57 -11.71 8.84 6.30
C GLN A 57 -12.14 8.70 7.77
N ALA A 58 -13.31 8.10 8.03
CA ALA A 58 -13.76 7.87 9.40
C ALA A 58 -12.86 6.89 10.15
N VAL A 59 -12.39 5.81 9.47
CA VAL A 59 -11.43 4.86 10.04
C VAL A 59 -10.07 5.51 10.25
N GLU A 60 -9.55 6.25 9.28
CA GLU A 60 -8.29 6.97 9.39
C GLU A 60 -8.29 7.95 10.57
N ARG A 61 -9.36 8.73 10.69
CA ARG A 61 -9.54 9.65 11.83
C ARG A 61 -9.58 8.89 13.15
N LEU A 62 -10.33 7.79 13.21
CA LEU A 62 -10.42 6.97 14.43
C LEU A 62 -9.05 6.44 14.86
N ILE A 63 -8.23 5.97 13.90
CA ILE A 63 -6.88 5.49 14.18
C ILE A 63 -6.00 6.63 14.70
N ARG A 64 -5.96 7.77 14.02
CA ARG A 64 -5.15 8.93 14.43
C ARG A 64 -5.56 9.45 15.82
N ASP A 65 -6.84 9.65 16.05
CA ASP A 65 -7.35 10.25 17.31
C ASP A 65 -7.11 9.34 18.52
N HIS A 66 -7.31 8.03 18.34
CA HIS A 66 -7.26 7.07 19.46
C HIS A 66 -5.96 6.28 19.55
N MET A 67 -5.31 6.00 18.43
CA MET A 67 -4.10 5.17 18.39
C MET A 67 -2.83 5.97 18.05
N GLY A 68 -2.98 7.23 17.64
CA GLY A 68 -1.89 8.15 17.33
C GLY A 68 -1.35 8.08 15.91
N GLU A 69 -0.60 9.10 15.51
CA GLU A 69 -0.11 9.26 14.14
C GLU A 69 0.87 8.15 13.76
N GLN A 70 1.77 7.75 14.66
CA GLN A 70 2.72 6.67 14.40
C GLN A 70 2.03 5.35 14.05
N THR A 71 0.97 4.99 14.78
CA THR A 71 0.18 3.79 14.47
C THR A 71 -0.52 3.91 13.12
N TYR A 72 -0.99 5.11 12.78
CA TYR A 72 -1.60 5.36 11.48
C TYR A 72 -0.58 5.19 10.35
N GLU A 73 0.63 5.70 10.52
CA GLU A 73 1.73 5.49 9.55
C GLU A 73 2.06 4.00 9.39
N ASP A 74 2.23 3.27 10.49
CA ASP A 74 2.53 1.83 10.46
C ASP A 74 1.43 1.04 9.73
N ILE A 75 0.16 1.36 9.98
CA ILE A 75 -0.99 0.77 9.29
C ILE A 75 -1.02 1.16 7.82
N SER A 76 -0.68 2.40 7.47
CA SER A 76 -0.64 2.88 6.09
C SER A 76 0.41 2.12 5.27
N TYR A 77 1.58 1.86 5.83
CA TYR A 77 2.58 0.98 5.22
C TYR A 77 2.09 -0.47 5.10
N ALA A 78 1.43 -1.00 6.14
CA ALA A 78 0.91 -2.37 6.12
C ALA A 78 -0.15 -2.58 5.03
N LEU A 79 -0.96 -1.56 4.71
CA LEU A 79 -1.94 -1.61 3.61
C LEU A 79 -1.29 -1.76 2.22
N LEU A 80 -0.04 -1.31 2.06
CA LEU A 80 0.72 -1.44 0.81
C LEU A 80 1.37 -2.83 0.65
N CYS A 81 1.37 -3.65 1.71
CA CYS A 81 1.98 -4.97 1.69
C CYS A 81 1.19 -5.95 0.83
N GLU A 82 1.88 -6.80 0.08
CA GLU A 82 1.29 -7.94 -0.63
C GLU A 82 1.02 -9.09 0.36
N ASP A 83 -0.08 -8.95 1.10
CA ASP A 83 -0.53 -9.92 2.10
C ASP A 83 -2.06 -9.98 2.14
N ALA A 84 -2.64 -11.16 1.94
CA ALA A 84 -4.09 -11.34 1.89
C ALA A 84 -4.81 -11.02 3.21
N MET A 85 -4.08 -11.08 4.34
CA MET A 85 -4.65 -10.87 5.68
C MET A 85 -4.50 -9.44 6.20
N LYS A 86 -3.96 -8.51 5.39
CA LYS A 86 -3.63 -7.16 5.86
C LYS A 86 -4.83 -6.40 6.45
N ALA A 87 -5.97 -6.39 5.77
CA ALA A 87 -7.15 -5.69 6.24
C ALA A 87 -7.75 -6.32 7.53
N GLU A 88 -7.77 -7.65 7.62
CA GLU A 88 -8.23 -8.37 8.83
C GLU A 88 -7.27 -8.14 10.00
N ALA A 89 -5.96 -8.19 9.78
CA ALA A 89 -4.96 -7.92 10.81
C ALA A 89 -5.08 -6.49 11.37
N ILE A 90 -5.32 -5.50 10.50
CA ILE A 90 -5.54 -4.11 10.92
C ILE A 90 -6.82 -4.00 11.78
N LEU A 91 -7.93 -4.62 11.36
CA LEU A 91 -9.14 -4.67 12.17
C LEU A 91 -8.87 -5.24 13.57
N HIS A 92 -8.13 -6.33 13.67
CA HIS A 92 -7.79 -6.95 14.94
C HIS A 92 -6.87 -6.07 15.80
N VAL A 93 -5.92 -5.34 15.20
CA VAL A 93 -5.10 -4.34 15.93
C VAL A 93 -5.99 -3.24 16.50
N MET A 94 -6.95 -2.73 15.74
CA MET A 94 -7.90 -1.73 16.24
C MET A 94 -8.76 -2.28 17.40
N GLN A 95 -9.17 -3.55 17.33
CA GLN A 95 -9.91 -4.21 18.42
C GLN A 95 -9.04 -4.37 19.66
N ALA A 96 -7.79 -4.80 19.52
CA ALA A 96 -6.84 -4.94 20.62
C ALA A 96 -6.53 -3.59 21.29
N ALA A 97 -6.45 -2.51 20.51
CA ALA A 97 -6.19 -1.16 21.04
C ALA A 97 -7.26 -0.68 22.04
N ARG A 98 -8.48 -1.21 21.98
CA ARG A 98 -9.51 -0.92 22.99
C ARG A 98 -9.19 -1.45 24.37
N GLN A 99 -8.40 -2.52 24.44
CA GLN A 99 -8.05 -3.22 25.69
C GLN A 99 -6.73 -2.72 26.28
N VAL A 100 -5.92 -2.01 25.49
CA VAL A 100 -4.62 -1.47 25.89
C VAL A 100 -4.74 -0.01 26.29
N LYS A 101 -4.13 0.36 27.42
CA LYS A 101 -4.06 1.76 27.89
C LYS A 101 -2.59 2.14 28.18
N PRO A 102 -2.09 3.20 27.57
CA PRO A 102 -2.74 4.04 26.53
C PRO A 102 -2.77 3.32 25.17
N SER A 103 -3.88 3.44 24.45
CA SER A 103 -4.07 2.81 23.13
C SER A 103 -3.05 3.26 22.06
N LYS A 104 -2.44 4.44 22.26
CA LYS A 104 -1.34 4.97 21.40
C LYS A 104 -0.08 4.12 21.41
N ARG A 105 0.03 3.19 22.37
CA ARG A 105 1.17 2.26 22.47
C ARG A 105 0.85 0.86 21.97
N ILE A 106 -0.26 0.70 21.24
CA ILE A 106 -0.67 -0.63 20.77
C ILE A 106 0.42 -1.34 19.96
N MET A 107 1.17 -0.61 19.14
CA MET A 107 2.22 -1.19 18.30
C MET A 107 3.45 -1.68 19.09
N ASP A 108 3.57 -1.33 20.38
CA ASP A 108 4.60 -1.88 21.28
C ASP A 108 4.28 -3.31 21.73
N PHE A 109 3.04 -3.76 21.59
CA PHE A 109 2.56 -5.06 22.08
C PHE A 109 2.76 -6.19 21.05
N LEU A 110 4.00 -6.43 20.66
CA LEU A 110 4.37 -7.46 19.67
C LEU A 110 4.00 -8.89 20.08
N GLY A 111 3.68 -9.13 21.36
CA GLY A 111 3.12 -10.40 21.81
C GLY A 111 1.69 -10.66 21.29
N ASN A 112 0.98 -9.65 20.81
CA ASN A 112 -0.28 -9.84 20.13
C ASN A 112 -0.04 -10.25 18.66
N PRO A 113 -0.58 -11.38 18.18
CA PRO A 113 -0.31 -11.88 16.83
C PRO A 113 -0.66 -10.91 15.71
N SER A 114 -1.76 -10.14 15.87
CA SER A 114 -2.19 -9.16 14.86
C SER A 114 -1.29 -7.93 14.82
N VAL A 115 -0.81 -7.47 16.00
CA VAL A 115 0.17 -6.39 16.09
C VAL A 115 1.49 -6.82 15.46
N ALA A 116 1.99 -8.01 15.81
CA ALA A 116 3.20 -8.57 15.21
C ALA A 116 3.09 -8.69 13.69
N LYS A 117 1.91 -9.12 13.19
CA LYS A 117 1.63 -9.23 11.75
C LYS A 117 1.68 -7.87 11.04
N VAL A 118 1.03 -6.84 11.59
CA VAL A 118 1.04 -5.48 11.03
C VAL A 118 2.46 -4.90 11.05
N PHE A 119 3.19 -5.09 12.15
CA PHE A 119 4.58 -4.66 12.26
C PHE A 119 5.48 -5.34 11.20
N GLU A 120 5.31 -6.64 10.99
CA GLU A 120 6.06 -7.38 9.96
C GLU A 120 5.73 -6.87 8.55
N MET A 121 4.45 -6.64 8.25
CA MET A 121 4.02 -6.09 6.95
C MET A 121 4.64 -4.70 6.71
N LYS A 122 4.55 -3.79 7.69
CA LYS A 122 5.20 -2.48 7.62
C LYS A 122 6.68 -2.61 7.36
N ARG A 123 7.39 -3.48 8.09
CA ARG A 123 8.83 -3.71 7.93
C ARG A 123 9.18 -4.21 6.54
N ARG A 124 8.39 -5.14 5.96
CA ARG A 124 8.61 -5.65 4.60
C ARG A 124 8.51 -4.53 3.56
N VAL A 125 7.46 -3.71 3.63
CA VAL A 125 7.27 -2.59 2.70
C VAL A 125 8.38 -1.54 2.87
N SER A 126 8.72 -1.17 4.10
CA SER A 126 9.76 -0.19 4.38
C SER A 126 11.14 -0.64 3.90
N ASN A 127 11.51 -1.90 4.13
CA ASN A 127 12.78 -2.44 3.67
C ASN A 127 12.86 -2.49 2.13
N GLU A 128 11.76 -2.86 1.47
CA GLU A 128 11.71 -2.89 0.01
C GLU A 128 11.75 -1.47 -0.60
N ALA A 129 11.04 -0.51 0.01
CA ALA A 129 11.14 0.89 -0.40
C ALA A 129 12.57 1.42 -0.26
N HIS A 130 13.25 1.09 0.84
CA HIS A 130 14.64 1.47 1.06
C HIS A 130 15.58 0.88 0.02
N TYR A 131 15.37 -0.39 -0.33
CA TYR A 131 16.10 -1.04 -1.42
C TYR A 131 15.95 -0.27 -2.74
N PHE A 132 14.74 0.11 -3.12
CA PHE A 132 14.54 0.86 -4.36
C PHE A 132 15.10 2.29 -4.31
N ILE A 133 15.08 2.95 -3.17
CA ILE A 133 15.77 4.25 -2.99
C ILE A 133 17.27 4.12 -3.32
N GLU A 134 17.92 3.03 -2.92
CA GLU A 134 19.35 2.82 -3.15
C GLU A 134 19.66 2.35 -4.59
N PHE A 135 18.80 1.53 -5.19
CA PHE A 135 19.12 0.79 -6.40
C PHE A 135 18.39 1.23 -7.67
N VAL A 136 17.37 2.09 -7.60
CA VAL A 136 16.74 2.67 -8.81
C VAL A 136 17.77 3.41 -9.63
N ARG A 137 17.79 3.14 -10.95
CA ARG A 137 18.65 3.80 -11.93
C ARG A 137 17.78 4.34 -13.06
N PHE A 138 17.90 5.63 -13.29
CA PHE A 138 17.22 6.26 -14.41
C PHE A 138 18.04 6.17 -15.68
N ARG A 139 17.34 5.98 -16.79
CA ARG A 139 17.84 6.21 -18.15
C ARG A 139 17.15 7.43 -18.72
N GLU A 140 17.85 8.25 -19.46
CA GLU A 140 17.26 9.39 -20.18
C GLU A 140 16.65 8.88 -21.50
N LEU A 141 15.40 9.24 -21.73
CA LEU A 141 14.71 9.01 -22.99
C LEU A 141 15.04 10.14 -23.98
N GLU A 142 14.77 9.93 -25.28
CA GLU A 142 15.06 10.92 -26.34
C GLU A 142 14.38 12.27 -26.13
N ASN A 143 13.26 12.29 -25.41
CA ASN A 143 12.52 13.51 -25.04
C ASN A 143 13.02 14.19 -23.75
N GLY A 144 14.15 13.72 -23.19
CA GLY A 144 14.75 14.28 -21.97
C GLY A 144 14.06 13.83 -20.66
N VAL A 145 13.12 12.89 -20.70
CA VAL A 145 12.48 12.33 -19.50
C VAL A 145 13.37 11.24 -18.90
N LEU A 146 13.61 11.31 -17.61
CA LEU A 146 14.28 10.24 -16.85
C LEU A 146 13.29 9.12 -16.56
N PHE A 147 13.57 7.91 -17.04
CA PHE A 147 12.70 6.74 -16.89
C PHE A 147 13.40 5.63 -16.12
N SER A 148 12.67 4.99 -15.22
CA SER A 148 13.09 3.75 -14.54
C SER A 148 11.93 2.77 -14.49
N GLU A 149 12.25 1.48 -14.57
CA GLU A 149 11.31 0.38 -14.40
C GLU A 149 11.74 -0.45 -13.17
N ILE A 150 10.77 -0.84 -12.35
CA ILE A 150 10.97 -1.66 -11.16
C ILE A 150 9.94 -2.78 -11.09
N GLU A 151 10.27 -3.85 -10.37
CA GLU A 151 9.38 -5.01 -10.14
C GLU A 151 9.29 -5.31 -8.64
N PRO A 152 8.63 -4.46 -7.86
CA PRO A 152 8.49 -4.67 -6.42
C PRO A 152 7.43 -5.72 -6.11
N LYS A 153 7.57 -6.38 -4.95
CA LYS A 153 6.52 -7.26 -4.40
C LYS A 153 5.39 -6.47 -3.76
N ASN A 154 5.72 -5.35 -3.12
CA ASN A 154 4.77 -4.48 -2.42
C ASN A 154 4.58 -3.17 -3.19
N ARG A 155 3.48 -2.46 -2.95
CA ARG A 155 3.19 -1.16 -3.59
C ARG A 155 4.06 -0.05 -2.99
N VAL A 156 5.32 0.06 -3.42
CA VAL A 156 6.32 0.95 -2.81
C VAL A 156 6.41 2.34 -3.45
N LEU A 157 5.75 2.58 -4.59
CA LEU A 157 5.91 3.83 -5.35
C LEU A 157 5.67 5.08 -4.50
N THR A 158 4.60 5.09 -3.71
CA THR A 158 4.29 6.23 -2.82
C THR A 158 5.30 6.39 -1.68
N CYS A 159 5.99 5.31 -1.28
CA CYS A 159 7.00 5.36 -0.22
C CYS A 159 8.33 5.96 -0.70
N ILE A 160 8.63 5.85 -2.00
CA ILE A 160 9.88 6.34 -2.59
C ILE A 160 9.72 7.69 -3.28
N ALA A 161 8.47 8.14 -3.48
CA ALA A 161 8.12 9.31 -4.27
C ALA A 161 8.82 10.59 -3.79
N GLU A 162 8.72 10.91 -2.51
CA GLU A 162 9.31 12.14 -1.94
C GLU A 162 10.83 12.13 -2.07
N HIS A 163 11.49 10.97 -1.86
CA HIS A 163 12.93 10.88 -2.01
C HIS A 163 13.40 11.29 -3.41
N PHE A 164 12.74 10.80 -4.47
CA PHE A 164 13.12 11.15 -5.84
C PHE A 164 12.66 12.55 -6.23
N ALA A 165 11.54 13.03 -5.72
CA ALA A 165 11.08 14.41 -5.92
C ALA A 165 12.07 15.42 -5.32
N ASP A 166 12.58 15.16 -4.12
CA ASP A 166 13.59 16.00 -3.48
C ASP A 166 14.95 15.94 -4.21
N ARG A 167 15.31 14.77 -4.74
CA ARG A 167 16.59 14.56 -5.42
C ARG A 167 16.62 15.17 -6.82
N PHE A 168 15.50 15.14 -7.53
CA PHE A 168 15.35 15.58 -8.92
C PHE A 168 14.17 16.55 -9.08
N PRO A 169 14.13 17.68 -8.36
CA PRO A 169 12.94 18.54 -8.31
C PRO A 169 12.65 19.24 -9.62
N MET A 170 13.68 19.49 -10.46
CA MET A 170 13.57 20.23 -11.71
C MET A 170 13.60 19.32 -12.95
N GLU A 171 13.56 18.00 -12.76
CA GLU A 171 13.58 17.04 -13.85
C GLU A 171 12.20 16.41 -14.04
N ASN A 172 11.88 16.10 -15.30
CA ASN A 172 10.74 15.23 -15.60
C ASN A 172 11.20 13.79 -15.43
N TRP A 173 10.59 13.05 -14.53
CA TRP A 173 10.94 11.65 -14.37
C TRP A 173 9.71 10.77 -14.15
N VAL A 174 9.88 9.48 -14.49
CA VAL A 174 8.86 8.45 -14.36
C VAL A 174 9.50 7.19 -13.80
N ILE A 175 8.88 6.61 -12.78
CA ILE A 175 9.18 5.26 -12.30
C ILE A 175 7.96 4.39 -12.58
N TYR A 176 8.15 3.31 -13.31
CA TYR A 176 7.11 2.34 -13.65
C TYR A 176 7.24 1.10 -12.78
N ASP A 177 6.17 0.76 -12.08
CA ASP A 177 6.01 -0.51 -11.36
C ASP A 177 5.33 -1.52 -12.28
N ASN A 178 6.13 -2.43 -12.83
CA ASN A 178 5.67 -3.46 -13.75
C ASN A 178 4.78 -4.52 -13.07
N THR A 179 4.97 -4.74 -11.77
CA THR A 179 4.18 -5.72 -11.00
C THR A 179 2.74 -5.26 -10.81
N HIS A 180 2.54 -3.97 -10.49
CA HIS A 180 1.22 -3.43 -10.16
C HIS A 180 0.62 -2.58 -11.28
N GLN A 181 1.35 -2.41 -12.42
CA GLN A 181 0.94 -1.60 -13.58
C GLN A 181 0.64 -0.15 -13.18
N GLU A 182 1.56 0.46 -12.43
CA GLU A 182 1.43 1.82 -11.91
C GLU A 182 2.64 2.67 -12.31
N PHE A 183 2.39 3.93 -12.61
CA PHE A 183 3.41 4.93 -12.90
C PHE A 183 3.46 5.96 -11.79
N LEU A 184 4.66 6.21 -11.26
CA LEU A 184 4.96 7.38 -10.48
C LEU A 184 5.55 8.44 -11.41
N VAL A 185 4.81 9.50 -11.66
CA VAL A 185 5.17 10.56 -12.63
C VAL A 185 5.46 11.86 -11.89
N HIS A 186 6.60 12.45 -12.15
CA HIS A 186 6.98 13.76 -11.63
C HIS A 186 7.28 14.74 -12.77
N PRO A 187 6.42 15.73 -12.98
CA PRO A 187 6.75 16.85 -13.87
C PRO A 187 7.68 17.83 -13.16
N ALA A 188 8.66 18.37 -13.88
CA ALA A 188 9.62 19.34 -13.37
C ALA A 188 8.97 20.47 -12.58
N GLY A 189 9.41 20.71 -11.35
CA GLY A 189 8.92 21.77 -10.47
C GLY A 189 7.47 21.59 -9.99
N LYS A 190 6.87 20.40 -10.11
CA LYS A 190 5.50 20.10 -9.66
C LYS A 190 5.49 18.90 -8.71
N HIS A 191 4.35 18.69 -8.05
CA HIS A 191 4.15 17.48 -7.26
C HIS A 191 4.03 16.25 -8.17
N TRP A 192 4.52 15.13 -7.68
CA TRP A 192 4.36 13.83 -8.32
C TRP A 192 2.90 13.36 -8.30
N VAL A 193 2.55 12.48 -9.21
CA VAL A 193 1.24 11.83 -9.31
C VAL A 193 1.43 10.34 -9.55
N LEU A 194 0.52 9.54 -9.01
CA LEU A 194 0.42 8.11 -9.28
C LEU A 194 -0.65 7.90 -10.37
N VAL A 195 -0.29 7.16 -11.41
CA VAL A 195 -1.19 6.88 -12.56
C VAL A 195 -1.21 5.38 -12.80
N GLN A 196 -2.38 4.81 -12.97
CA GLN A 196 -2.53 3.40 -13.31
C GLN A 196 -2.56 3.21 -14.83
N GLY A 197 -1.83 2.21 -15.33
CA GLY A 197 -1.78 1.91 -16.75
C GLY A 197 -0.65 0.96 -17.12
N GLU A 198 -0.66 0.50 -18.36
CA GLU A 198 0.38 -0.34 -18.94
C GLU A 198 1.33 0.51 -19.79
N VAL A 199 2.59 0.09 -19.90
CA VAL A 199 3.54 0.75 -20.81
C VAL A 199 3.09 0.48 -22.24
N PRO A 200 2.82 1.51 -23.07
CA PRO A 200 2.54 1.32 -24.48
C PRO A 200 3.75 0.62 -25.16
N GLU A 201 3.51 -0.39 -26.00
CA GLU A 201 4.56 -1.13 -26.71
C GLU A 201 5.51 -0.22 -27.49
N CYS A 202 5.04 0.93 -27.98
CA CYS A 202 5.86 1.92 -28.68
C CYS A 202 6.95 2.56 -27.78
N CYS A 203 6.77 2.61 -26.46
CA CYS A 203 7.78 3.16 -25.55
C CYS A 203 8.94 2.20 -25.28
N LEU A 204 8.74 0.89 -25.49
CA LEU A 204 9.77 -0.13 -25.33
C LEU A 204 10.77 -0.17 -26.50
N LEU A 205 10.40 0.36 -27.65
CA LEU A 205 11.21 0.31 -28.88
C LEU A 205 12.30 1.42 -28.96
N TYR A 206 12.22 2.45 -28.11
CA TYR A 206 13.14 3.59 -28.11
C TYR A 206 14.12 3.57 -26.93
N THR A 207 14.73 2.41 -26.67
CA THR A 207 15.87 2.35 -25.76
C THR A 207 17.14 2.53 -26.55
N SER A 208 17.80 3.67 -26.41
CA SER A 208 19.16 3.84 -26.91
C SER A 208 20.04 2.72 -26.35
N PRO A 209 20.77 1.97 -27.21
CA PRO A 209 21.63 0.89 -26.73
C PRO A 209 22.68 1.45 -25.77
N SER A 210 22.88 0.77 -24.66
CA SER A 210 23.90 1.13 -23.68
C SER A 210 25.25 1.37 -24.34
N PRO A 211 26.08 2.32 -23.87
CA PRO A 211 27.43 2.52 -24.38
C PRO A 211 28.30 1.25 -24.42
N ARG A 212 27.96 0.24 -23.60
CA ARG A 212 28.63 -1.08 -23.61
C ARG A 212 28.26 -1.97 -24.80
N ASP A 213 27.12 -1.76 -25.46
CA ASP A 213 26.70 -2.55 -26.63
C ASP A 213 27.28 -2.02 -27.95
N ARG A 214 27.90 -0.82 -27.91
CA ARG A 214 28.60 -0.24 -29.10
C ARG A 214 30.05 -0.70 -29.27
N GLN A 215 30.56 -1.59 -28.41
CA GLN A 215 31.94 -2.10 -28.46
C GLN A 215 32.03 -3.57 -28.84
N LYS A 216 31.10 -4.10 -29.62
CA LYS A 216 31.20 -5.39 -30.26
C LYS A 216 31.16 -5.26 -31.77
#